data_ae549b2d4a4899b5c8c2422bbaecccb7
#
_entry.id   ae549b2d4a4899b5c8c2422bbaecccb7
#
_cell.length_a   1.000
_cell.length_b   1.000
_cell.length_c   1.000
_cell.angle_alpha   90.00
_cell.angle_beta   90.00
_cell.angle_gamma   90.00
#
_symmetry.space_group_name_H-M   'P 1'
#
loop_
_entity.id
_entity.type
_entity.pdbx_description
1 polymer ?
#
loop_
_entity_poly.entity_id
_entity_poly.type
_entity_poly.pdbx_seq_one_letter_code
_entity_poly.pdbx_strand_id
1 'polypeptide(L)'
;MELTSSSMLQAVLAVIGFLAFLIVGSILLPGRRIERAQDGGVPRIFKLNGLALFLTTALVVGVCQAMGWFSLSFLYNHFIALLICANILAFALSGWLYWRGSADPGASKGFLRGFFFGRELNPGILGVDLKFFSYRPSLIALALFNVSFAVAQYEIYGELSLAMILYQIFTFAYVFNYFQFEYGMVHTWDIVSERFGWMLVWGNLVLVPFFYCIAGLTLVHAKGDLPLLFAIILGVLYVFGFWLFRGANEQKHRFKQDENTKIWGRPAETLDGRLLVSGFWGIGRHLNYTGEICVYLAFVLTVGFESWIPYLLLVWLVGLLWHRSWRDERRCRKKYGELWDRYVERARFSMIPFVH
;
A
#
# COMPACT_ATOMS: atom_id res chain seq x y z
N MET A 1 21.93 -13.88 8.23
CA MET A 1 21.55 -12.53 8.72
C MET A 1 22.06 -12.41 10.17
N GLU A 2 23.28 -11.93 10.34
CA GLU A 2 23.87 -11.78 11.68
C GLU A 2 23.67 -10.36 12.20
N LEU A 3 23.24 -10.26 13.47
CA LEU A 3 23.10 -8.99 14.17
C LEU A 3 24.43 -8.64 14.86
N THR A 4 25.23 -7.76 14.20
CA THR A 4 26.46 -7.21 14.74
C THR A 4 26.32 -5.70 14.93
N SER A 5 27.19 -5.09 15.76
CA SER A 5 27.22 -3.61 15.89
C SER A 5 27.46 -2.92 14.54
N SER A 6 28.26 -3.54 13.66
CA SER A 6 28.52 -3.03 12.31
C SER A 6 27.26 -3.09 11.45
N SER A 7 26.51 -4.21 11.45
CA SER A 7 25.29 -4.34 10.67
C SER A 7 24.18 -3.36 11.13
N MET A 8 24.12 -3.08 12.43
CA MET A 8 23.21 -2.07 12.96
C MET A 8 23.58 -0.66 12.51
N LEU A 9 24.87 -0.29 12.55
CA LEU A 9 25.32 1.03 12.07
C LEU A 9 25.02 1.20 10.58
N GLN A 10 25.31 0.19 9.77
CA GLN A 10 25.00 0.20 8.33
C GLN A 10 23.51 0.33 8.05
N ALA A 11 22.67 -0.37 8.82
CA ALA A 11 21.20 -0.26 8.70
C ALA A 11 20.70 1.15 9.05
N VAL A 12 21.23 1.77 10.13
CA VAL A 12 20.88 3.15 10.50
C VAL A 12 21.27 4.13 9.39
N LEU A 13 22.48 4.04 8.87
CA LEU A 13 22.95 4.92 7.78
C LEU A 13 22.12 4.73 6.51
N ALA A 14 21.77 3.47 6.17
CA ALA A 14 20.92 3.17 5.02
C ALA A 14 19.51 3.76 5.18
N VAL A 15 18.86 3.61 6.34
CA VAL A 15 17.54 4.18 6.61
C VAL A 15 17.57 5.70 6.55
N ILE A 16 18.55 6.36 7.18
CA ILE A 16 18.69 7.82 7.15
C ILE A 16 18.94 8.31 5.71
N GLY A 17 19.88 7.70 4.99
CA GLY A 17 20.20 8.05 3.62
C GLY A 17 19.01 7.86 2.67
N PHE A 18 18.28 6.75 2.80
CA PHE A 18 17.08 6.47 2.04
C PHE A 18 15.98 7.51 2.27
N LEU A 19 15.66 7.82 3.53
CA LEU A 19 14.65 8.83 3.83
C LEU A 19 15.05 10.24 3.40
N ALA A 20 16.31 10.61 3.61
CA ALA A 20 16.84 11.90 3.15
C ALA A 20 16.74 12.02 1.62
N PHE A 21 17.15 10.99 0.88
CA PHE A 21 17.02 10.93 -0.58
C PHE A 21 15.56 11.11 -1.03
N LEU A 22 14.61 10.40 -0.41
CA LEU A 22 13.21 10.49 -0.77
C LEU A 22 12.58 11.83 -0.40
N ILE A 23 12.96 12.44 0.72
CA ILE A 23 12.50 13.80 1.10
C ILE A 23 13.00 14.82 0.08
N VAL A 24 14.30 14.80 -0.23
CA VAL A 24 14.90 15.70 -1.21
C VAL A 24 14.27 15.51 -2.59
N GLY A 25 14.10 14.27 -3.03
CA GLY A 25 13.43 13.96 -4.29
C GLY A 25 11.96 14.42 -4.31
N SER A 26 11.22 14.27 -3.20
CA SER A 26 9.83 14.76 -3.10
C SER A 26 9.73 16.28 -3.20
N ILE A 27 10.76 17.02 -2.74
CA ILE A 27 10.82 18.47 -2.84
C ILE A 27 11.24 18.90 -4.25
N LEU A 28 12.31 18.31 -4.81
CA LEU A 28 12.95 18.77 -6.04
C LEU A 28 12.26 18.26 -7.32
N LEU A 29 11.83 17.00 -7.36
CA LEU A 29 11.24 16.43 -8.57
C LEU A 29 9.94 17.16 -8.94
N PRO A 30 9.67 17.39 -10.23
CA PRO A 30 8.43 18.01 -10.69
C PRO A 30 7.23 17.10 -10.36
N GLY A 31 6.04 17.70 -10.23
CA GLY A 31 4.82 16.96 -9.97
C GLY A 31 3.57 17.85 -10.02
N ARG A 32 2.45 17.23 -10.32
CA ARG A 32 1.14 17.89 -10.32
C ARG A 32 0.73 18.24 -8.89
N ARG A 33 0.16 19.42 -8.67
CA ARG A 33 -0.41 19.81 -7.39
C ARG A 33 -1.92 19.63 -7.41
N ILE A 34 -2.46 19.00 -6.39
CA ILE A 34 -3.90 18.80 -6.21
C ILE A 34 -4.30 19.38 -4.86
N GLU A 35 -5.29 20.24 -4.86
CA GLU A 35 -5.93 20.74 -3.66
C GLU A 35 -7.07 19.81 -3.23
N ARG A 36 -7.14 19.48 -1.94
CA ARG A 36 -8.17 18.61 -1.39
C ARG A 36 -8.69 19.13 -0.05
N ALA A 37 -10.01 19.24 0.05
CA ALA A 37 -10.67 19.49 1.32
C ALA A 37 -10.44 18.32 2.30
N GLN A 38 -10.24 18.67 3.58
CA GLN A 38 -10.01 17.75 4.68
C GLN A 38 -11.18 17.78 5.67
N ASP A 39 -11.35 16.74 6.45
CA ASP A 39 -12.24 16.77 7.62
C ASP A 39 -11.64 17.74 8.65
N GLY A 40 -12.24 18.91 8.80
CA GLY A 40 -11.68 20.03 9.59
C GLY A 40 -11.63 21.35 8.82
N GLY A 41 -11.97 21.33 7.53
CA GLY A 41 -12.35 22.51 6.74
C GLY A 41 -11.20 23.24 6.02
N VAL A 42 -9.93 23.00 6.34
CA VAL A 42 -8.80 23.66 5.65
C VAL A 42 -8.32 22.78 4.49
N PRO A 43 -8.41 23.27 3.23
CA PRO A 43 -7.89 22.55 2.09
C PRO A 43 -6.36 22.34 2.18
N ARG A 44 -5.89 21.19 1.74
CA ARG A 44 -4.46 20.88 1.65
C ARG A 44 -4.03 20.67 0.21
N ILE A 45 -2.82 21.15 -0.11
CA ILE A 45 -2.20 20.96 -1.41
C ILE A 45 -1.24 19.77 -1.32
N PHE A 46 -1.47 18.76 -2.16
CA PHE A 46 -0.63 17.58 -2.29
C PHE A 46 0.14 17.63 -3.60
N LYS A 47 1.45 17.38 -3.55
CA LYS A 47 2.30 17.28 -4.76
C LYS A 47 2.39 15.82 -5.17
N LEU A 48 1.86 15.48 -6.34
CA LEU A 48 1.89 14.15 -6.94
C LEU A 48 3.14 13.99 -7.80
N ASN A 49 4.19 13.46 -7.24
CA ASN A 49 5.45 13.13 -7.91
C ASN A 49 6.03 11.78 -7.47
N GLY A 50 5.19 10.94 -6.86
CA GLY A 50 5.61 9.62 -6.38
C GLY A 50 6.12 8.72 -7.48
N LEU A 51 5.51 8.73 -8.69
CA LEU A 51 6.00 7.95 -9.83
C LEU A 51 7.40 8.40 -10.27
N ALA A 52 7.63 9.71 -10.40
CA ALA A 52 8.94 10.25 -10.73
C ALA A 52 9.99 9.86 -9.67
N LEU A 53 9.61 9.94 -8.39
CA LEU A 53 10.47 9.55 -7.28
C LEU A 53 10.79 8.04 -7.31
N PHE A 54 9.79 7.19 -7.55
CA PHE A 54 9.96 5.74 -7.68
C PHE A 54 10.91 5.38 -8.82
N LEU A 55 10.69 5.95 -10.01
CA LEU A 55 11.54 5.70 -11.18
C LEU A 55 12.96 6.23 -11.00
N THR A 56 13.12 7.41 -10.38
CA THR A 56 14.44 7.97 -10.05
C THR A 56 15.17 7.08 -9.05
N THR A 57 14.47 6.57 -8.03
CA THR A 57 15.05 5.63 -7.06
C THR A 57 15.49 4.34 -7.74
N ALA A 58 14.63 3.76 -8.59
CA ALA A 58 14.96 2.55 -9.33
C ALA A 58 16.19 2.75 -10.25
N LEU A 59 16.24 3.89 -10.93
CA LEU A 59 17.39 4.24 -11.79
C LEU A 59 18.69 4.37 -10.97
N VAL A 60 18.68 5.16 -9.88
CA VAL A 60 19.87 5.37 -9.04
C VAL A 60 20.35 4.05 -8.47
N VAL A 61 19.46 3.26 -7.88
CA VAL A 61 19.81 1.95 -7.29
C VAL A 61 20.30 0.98 -8.36
N GLY A 62 19.65 0.95 -9.54
CA GLY A 62 20.07 0.12 -10.67
C GLY A 62 21.46 0.49 -11.20
N VAL A 63 21.76 1.78 -11.31
CA VAL A 63 23.10 2.25 -11.71
C VAL A 63 24.14 1.87 -10.65
N CYS A 64 23.85 2.09 -9.36
CA CYS A 64 24.77 1.72 -8.28
C CYS A 64 25.07 0.21 -8.27
N GLN A 65 24.04 -0.63 -8.49
CA GLN A 65 24.19 -2.08 -8.63
C GLN A 65 25.06 -2.44 -9.85
N ALA A 66 24.77 -1.85 -11.02
CA ALA A 66 25.49 -2.12 -12.27
C ALA A 66 26.97 -1.69 -12.22
N MET A 67 27.26 -0.60 -11.51
CA MET A 67 28.63 -0.09 -11.30
C MET A 67 29.39 -0.83 -10.18
N GLY A 68 28.73 -1.76 -9.48
CA GLY A 68 29.32 -2.46 -8.35
C GLY A 68 29.56 -1.59 -7.10
N TRP A 69 28.98 -0.40 -7.02
CA TRP A 69 29.10 0.49 -5.87
C TRP A 69 28.27 0.03 -4.67
N PHE A 70 27.19 -0.69 -4.94
CA PHE A 70 26.26 -1.19 -3.94
C PHE A 70 25.59 -2.46 -4.45
N SER A 71 25.57 -3.52 -3.63
CA SER A 71 24.75 -4.71 -3.94
C SER A 71 23.38 -4.61 -3.30
N LEU A 72 22.33 -4.85 -4.11
CA LEU A 72 20.98 -4.90 -3.62
C LEU A 72 20.74 -6.04 -2.62
N SER A 73 21.53 -7.12 -2.64
CA SER A 73 21.49 -8.17 -1.61
C SER A 73 21.79 -7.64 -0.20
N PHE A 74 22.35 -6.42 -0.09
CA PHE A 74 22.51 -5.73 1.20
C PHE A 74 21.20 -5.68 2.01
N LEU A 75 20.07 -5.37 1.36
CA LEU A 75 18.78 -5.26 2.07
C LEU A 75 18.33 -6.61 2.61
N TYR A 76 18.55 -7.70 1.86
CA TYR A 76 18.29 -9.06 2.34
C TYR A 76 19.23 -9.42 3.49
N ASN A 77 20.52 -9.17 3.36
CA ASN A 77 21.54 -9.51 4.37
C ASN A 77 21.32 -8.77 5.69
N HIS A 78 20.80 -7.51 5.62
CA HIS A 78 20.57 -6.66 6.78
C HIS A 78 19.05 -6.57 7.17
N PHE A 79 18.21 -7.49 6.68
CA PHE A 79 16.76 -7.40 6.82
C PHE A 79 16.32 -7.22 8.29
N ILE A 80 16.89 -8.00 9.22
CA ILE A 80 16.55 -7.90 10.65
C ILE A 80 17.07 -6.59 11.26
N ALA A 81 18.27 -6.15 10.92
CA ALA A 81 18.80 -4.88 11.41
C ALA A 81 17.96 -3.70 10.91
N LEU A 82 17.58 -3.70 9.62
CA LEU A 82 16.67 -2.70 9.03
C LEU A 82 15.28 -2.72 9.68
N LEU A 83 14.73 -3.91 9.99
CA LEU A 83 13.46 -4.05 10.69
C LEU A 83 13.51 -3.43 12.09
N ILE A 84 14.59 -3.67 12.83
CA ILE A 84 14.79 -3.06 14.17
C ILE A 84 14.89 -1.54 14.04
N CYS A 85 15.71 -1.03 13.12
CA CYS A 85 15.84 0.41 12.87
C CYS A 85 14.51 1.06 12.48
N ALA A 86 13.72 0.41 11.62
CA ALA A 86 12.41 0.89 11.22
C ALA A 86 11.42 0.96 12.39
N ASN A 87 11.43 -0.04 13.29
CA ASN A 87 10.62 -0.02 14.50
C ASN A 87 11.02 1.13 15.43
N ILE A 88 12.32 1.29 15.71
CA ILE A 88 12.83 2.39 16.55
C ILE A 88 12.39 3.74 15.98
N LEU A 89 12.56 3.92 14.66
CA LEU A 89 12.15 5.14 13.96
C LEU A 89 10.63 5.35 14.04
N ALA A 90 9.83 4.30 13.86
CA ALA A 90 8.37 4.39 13.93
C ALA A 90 7.89 4.83 15.32
N PHE A 91 8.48 4.28 16.40
CA PHE A 91 8.16 4.70 17.76
C PHE A 91 8.63 6.14 18.05
N ALA A 92 9.86 6.49 17.64
CA ALA A 92 10.42 7.83 17.83
C ALA A 92 9.59 8.90 17.09
N LEU A 93 9.26 8.65 15.81
CA LEU A 93 8.42 9.54 15.02
C LEU A 93 7.01 9.68 15.62
N SER A 94 6.41 8.58 16.08
CA SER A 94 5.08 8.60 16.71
C SER A 94 5.08 9.38 18.03
N GLY A 95 6.13 9.23 18.84
CA GLY A 95 6.33 10.02 20.07
C GLY A 95 6.45 11.51 19.77
N TRP A 96 7.25 11.87 18.78
CA TRP A 96 7.41 13.24 18.33
C TRP A 96 6.08 13.84 17.80
N LEU A 97 5.34 13.10 16.97
CA LEU A 97 4.03 13.51 16.45
C LEU A 97 3.00 13.68 17.58
N TYR A 98 3.02 12.80 18.57
CA TYR A 98 2.17 12.91 19.76
C TYR A 98 2.46 14.19 20.54
N TRP A 99 3.73 14.49 20.79
CA TRP A 99 4.16 15.70 21.50
C TRP A 99 3.81 16.96 20.71
N ARG A 100 4.11 17.01 19.42
CA ARG A 100 3.83 18.13 18.51
C ARG A 100 2.34 18.43 18.42
N GLY A 101 1.51 17.40 18.25
CA GLY A 101 0.05 17.54 18.08
C GLY A 101 -0.71 17.88 19.38
N SER A 102 -0.04 18.11 20.51
CA SER A 102 -0.70 18.43 21.78
C SER A 102 -1.41 19.79 21.77
N ALA A 103 -1.04 20.71 20.87
CA ALA A 103 -1.64 22.00 20.69
C ALA A 103 -2.92 22.00 19.81
N ASP A 104 -3.25 20.89 19.13
CA ASP A 104 -4.46 20.79 18.28
C ASP A 104 -5.72 20.70 19.16
N PRO A 105 -6.68 21.66 19.08
CA PRO A 105 -7.92 21.64 19.86
C PRO A 105 -8.78 20.38 19.64
N GLY A 106 -8.68 19.77 18.45
CA GLY A 106 -9.36 18.54 18.09
C GLY A 106 -8.61 17.27 18.50
N ALA A 107 -7.46 17.40 19.18
CA ALA A 107 -6.63 16.24 19.54
C ALA A 107 -7.36 15.27 20.46
N SER A 108 -7.10 13.97 20.27
CA SER A 108 -7.63 12.93 21.13
C SER A 108 -7.15 13.11 22.56
N LYS A 109 -8.08 13.11 23.51
CA LYS A 109 -7.77 13.12 24.94
C LYS A 109 -7.24 11.75 25.36
N GLY A 110 -6.18 11.74 26.18
CA GLY A 110 -5.53 10.52 26.69
C GLY A 110 -4.33 10.05 25.85
N PHE A 111 -3.32 9.53 26.57
CA PHE A 111 -2.04 9.12 25.98
C PHE A 111 -2.20 8.01 24.94
N LEU A 112 -2.76 6.88 25.32
CA LEU A 112 -2.86 5.70 24.44
C LEU A 112 -3.59 6.01 23.14
N ARG A 113 -4.74 6.67 23.23
CA ARG A 113 -5.54 7.00 22.04
C ARG A 113 -4.84 8.03 21.16
N GLY A 114 -4.27 9.08 21.77
CA GLY A 114 -3.56 10.11 21.02
C GLY A 114 -2.25 9.63 20.39
N PHE A 115 -1.53 8.72 21.04
CA PHE A 115 -0.34 8.10 20.48
C PHE A 115 -0.70 7.15 19.33
N PHE A 116 -1.67 6.25 19.54
CA PHE A 116 -2.04 5.22 18.58
C PHE A 116 -2.68 5.80 17.31
N PHE A 117 -3.74 6.61 17.46
CA PHE A 117 -4.47 7.18 16.31
C PHE A 117 -3.92 8.52 15.83
N GLY A 118 -3.09 9.20 16.60
CA GLY A 118 -2.55 10.51 16.30
C GLY A 118 -3.39 11.67 16.85
N ARG A 119 -2.76 12.83 16.97
CA ARG A 119 -3.35 14.09 17.42
C ARG A 119 -3.56 15.06 16.29
N GLU A 120 -2.68 15.08 15.29
CA GLU A 120 -2.72 15.97 14.11
C GLU A 120 -3.20 15.19 12.88
N LEU A 121 -4.08 15.80 12.09
CA LEU A 121 -4.66 15.13 10.91
C LEU A 121 -3.60 14.97 9.80
N ASN A 122 -2.95 16.06 9.42
CA ASN A 122 -1.95 16.09 8.36
C ASN A 122 -0.73 16.92 8.79
N PRO A 123 0.18 16.35 9.61
CA PRO A 123 1.40 17.04 10.01
C PRO A 123 2.30 17.31 8.81
N GLY A 124 2.86 18.51 8.73
CA GLY A 124 3.76 18.92 7.65
C GLY A 124 5.09 19.45 8.17
N ILE A 125 6.17 19.21 7.42
CA ILE A 125 7.50 19.79 7.61
C ILE A 125 8.02 20.25 6.26
N LEU A 126 8.58 21.46 6.19
CA LEU A 126 9.19 22.03 4.97
C LEU A 126 8.27 21.96 3.73
N GLY A 127 6.96 22.12 3.95
CA GLY A 127 5.97 22.04 2.87
C GLY A 127 5.60 20.62 2.41
N VAL A 128 6.16 19.58 3.03
CA VAL A 128 5.82 18.17 2.78
C VAL A 128 4.81 17.71 3.80
N ASP A 129 3.67 17.17 3.35
CA ASP A 129 2.72 16.45 4.21
C ASP A 129 3.31 15.10 4.60
N LEU A 130 3.61 14.89 5.89
CA LEU A 130 4.31 13.70 6.37
C LEU A 130 3.47 12.43 6.23
N LYS A 131 2.14 12.53 6.39
CA LYS A 131 1.25 11.38 6.25
C LYS A 131 1.20 10.91 4.79
N PHE A 132 0.98 11.83 3.85
CA PHE A 132 1.00 11.50 2.42
C PHE A 132 2.39 11.03 1.96
N PHE A 133 3.46 11.69 2.44
CA PHE A 133 4.83 11.30 2.15
C PHE A 133 5.15 9.88 2.62
N SER A 134 4.65 9.45 3.79
CA SER A 134 5.00 8.16 4.41
C SER A 134 4.65 6.93 3.55
N TYR A 135 3.69 7.04 2.64
CA TYR A 135 3.35 5.98 1.68
C TYR A 135 4.43 5.76 0.61
N ARG A 136 5.23 6.79 0.31
CA ARG A 136 6.32 6.69 -0.68
C ARG A 136 7.48 5.83 -0.18
N PRO A 137 8.14 6.14 0.96
CA PRO A 137 9.15 5.26 1.52
C PRO A 137 8.62 3.86 1.80
N SER A 138 7.35 3.72 2.20
CA SER A 138 6.68 2.44 2.42
C SER A 138 6.74 1.52 1.20
N LEU A 139 6.21 1.97 0.08
CA LEU A 139 6.09 1.16 -1.14
C LEU A 139 7.39 1.09 -1.95
N ILE A 140 8.23 2.12 -1.90
CA ILE A 140 9.56 2.07 -2.53
C ILE A 140 10.44 1.07 -1.78
N ALA A 141 10.43 1.06 -0.45
CA ALA A 141 11.15 0.06 0.34
C ALA A 141 10.63 -1.35 0.08
N LEU A 142 9.30 -1.54 0.00
CA LEU A 142 8.70 -2.83 -0.39
C LEU A 142 9.24 -3.32 -1.73
N ALA A 143 9.27 -2.46 -2.76
CA ALA A 143 9.82 -2.81 -4.07
C ALA A 143 11.31 -3.15 -4.01
N LEU A 144 12.10 -2.36 -3.28
CA LEU A 144 13.54 -2.59 -3.11
C LEU A 144 13.83 -3.91 -2.38
N PHE A 145 13.08 -4.24 -1.31
CA PHE A 145 13.19 -5.55 -0.65
C PHE A 145 12.88 -6.70 -1.59
N ASN A 146 11.79 -6.59 -2.38
CA ASN A 146 11.44 -7.64 -3.33
C ASN A 146 12.57 -7.87 -4.35
N VAL A 147 13.11 -6.81 -4.96
CA VAL A 147 14.24 -6.93 -5.90
C VAL A 147 15.48 -7.48 -5.19
N SER A 148 15.74 -7.07 -3.95
CA SER A 148 16.85 -7.59 -3.13
C SER A 148 16.76 -9.10 -2.94
N PHE A 149 15.56 -9.65 -2.76
CA PHE A 149 15.36 -11.10 -2.63
C PHE A 149 15.65 -11.84 -3.93
N ALA A 150 15.29 -11.27 -5.08
CA ALA A 150 15.65 -11.83 -6.37
C ALA A 150 17.17 -11.82 -6.59
N VAL A 151 17.84 -10.71 -6.26
CA VAL A 151 19.31 -10.60 -6.33
C VAL A 151 19.97 -11.63 -5.41
N ALA A 152 19.48 -11.76 -4.16
CA ALA A 152 20.01 -12.73 -3.21
C ALA A 152 19.81 -14.18 -3.70
N GLN A 153 18.65 -14.53 -4.26
CA GLN A 153 18.43 -15.85 -4.86
C GLN A 153 19.43 -16.12 -6.01
N TYR A 154 19.62 -15.13 -6.89
CA TYR A 154 20.56 -15.23 -8.00
C TYR A 154 22.01 -15.39 -7.52
N GLU A 155 22.43 -14.61 -6.51
CA GLU A 155 23.78 -14.74 -5.92
C GLU A 155 24.01 -16.12 -5.28
N ILE A 156 22.98 -16.74 -4.70
CA ILE A 156 23.09 -18.04 -4.03
C ILE A 156 23.09 -19.21 -5.04
N TYR A 157 22.23 -19.16 -6.07
CA TYR A 157 21.96 -20.31 -6.94
C TYR A 157 22.42 -20.11 -8.40
N GLY A 158 22.80 -18.89 -8.82
CA GLY A 158 23.16 -18.56 -10.18
C GLY A 158 21.98 -18.38 -11.13
N GLU A 159 20.76 -18.59 -10.66
CA GLU A 159 19.53 -18.48 -11.45
C GLU A 159 18.34 -18.02 -10.57
N LEU A 160 17.28 -17.59 -11.22
CA LEU A 160 16.02 -17.27 -10.57
C LEU A 160 15.00 -18.38 -10.82
N SER A 161 14.32 -18.82 -9.77
CA SER A 161 13.19 -19.74 -9.91
C SER A 161 12.02 -19.07 -10.64
N LEU A 162 11.20 -19.86 -11.35
CA LEU A 162 9.97 -19.36 -11.99
C LEU A 162 9.04 -18.69 -10.98
N ALA A 163 8.97 -19.21 -9.75
CA ALA A 163 8.20 -18.64 -8.64
C ALA A 163 8.69 -17.23 -8.28
N MET A 164 10.00 -17.02 -8.17
CA MET A 164 10.58 -15.72 -7.88
C MET A 164 10.32 -14.73 -9.03
N ILE A 165 10.52 -15.15 -10.28
CA ILE A 165 10.26 -14.29 -11.45
C ILE A 165 8.79 -13.83 -11.46
N LEU A 166 7.85 -14.76 -11.26
CA LEU A 166 6.42 -14.47 -11.26
C LEU A 166 6.05 -13.51 -10.11
N TYR A 167 6.60 -13.78 -8.91
CA TYR A 167 6.44 -12.91 -7.75
C TYR A 167 6.94 -11.48 -8.00
N GLN A 168 8.12 -11.33 -8.64
CA GLN A 168 8.66 -10.00 -9.00
C GLN A 168 7.74 -9.26 -9.97
N ILE A 169 7.24 -9.96 -11.01
CA ILE A 169 6.31 -9.37 -11.99
C ILE A 169 5.06 -8.85 -11.28
N PHE A 170 4.46 -9.67 -10.42
CA PHE A 170 3.23 -9.33 -9.71
C PHE A 170 3.43 -8.14 -8.76
N THR A 171 4.45 -8.19 -7.93
CA THR A 171 4.69 -7.15 -6.93
C THR A 171 5.16 -5.84 -7.56
N PHE A 172 5.98 -5.89 -8.61
CA PHE A 172 6.38 -4.70 -9.35
C PHE A 172 5.17 -4.03 -10.01
N ALA A 173 4.32 -4.79 -10.70
CA ALA A 173 3.11 -4.26 -11.34
C ALA A 173 2.16 -3.63 -10.29
N TYR A 174 2.03 -4.23 -9.10
CA TYR A 174 1.24 -3.69 -8.00
C TYR A 174 1.78 -2.35 -7.49
N VAL A 175 3.09 -2.28 -7.19
CA VAL A 175 3.72 -1.04 -6.70
C VAL A 175 3.72 0.05 -7.79
N PHE A 176 4.04 -0.32 -9.03
CA PHE A 176 4.00 0.62 -10.15
C PHE A 176 2.61 1.23 -10.35
N ASN A 177 1.57 0.39 -10.29
CA ASN A 177 0.18 0.85 -10.37
C ASN A 177 -0.17 1.84 -9.26
N TYR A 178 0.31 1.63 -8.03
CA TYR A 178 0.08 2.58 -6.95
C TYR A 178 0.61 3.97 -7.32
N PHE A 179 1.86 4.06 -7.78
CA PHE A 179 2.48 5.33 -8.15
C PHE A 179 1.87 5.97 -9.39
N GLN A 180 1.43 5.17 -10.35
CA GLN A 180 0.70 5.66 -11.54
C GLN A 180 -0.64 6.31 -11.15
N PHE A 181 -1.29 5.79 -10.12
CA PHE A 181 -2.59 6.26 -9.63
C PHE A 181 -2.50 6.93 -8.25
N GLU A 182 -1.34 7.53 -7.90
CA GLU A 182 -1.11 8.22 -6.63
C GLU A 182 -2.19 9.27 -6.32
N TYR A 183 -2.81 9.87 -7.35
CA TYR A 183 -3.93 10.81 -7.18
C TYR A 183 -5.14 10.20 -6.45
N GLY A 184 -5.34 8.89 -6.55
CA GLY A 184 -6.41 8.19 -5.83
C GLY A 184 -6.20 8.23 -4.32
N MET A 185 -4.95 8.28 -3.88
CA MET A 185 -4.59 8.27 -2.47
C MET A 185 -5.11 9.49 -1.71
N VAL A 186 -5.11 10.68 -2.33
CA VAL A 186 -5.60 11.92 -1.69
C VAL A 186 -7.11 11.90 -1.41
N HIS A 187 -7.82 10.90 -1.96
CA HIS A 187 -9.25 10.69 -1.73
C HIS A 187 -9.56 9.57 -0.74
N THR A 188 -8.53 8.88 -0.24
CA THR A 188 -8.71 7.79 0.73
C THR A 188 -9.08 8.34 2.10
N TRP A 189 -9.76 7.48 2.88
CA TRP A 189 -10.10 7.78 4.26
C TRP A 189 -8.87 8.11 5.10
N ASP A 190 -7.78 7.40 4.88
CA ASP A 190 -6.52 7.55 5.61
C ASP A 190 -5.99 8.99 5.48
N ILE A 191 -6.06 9.58 4.26
CA ILE A 191 -5.58 10.95 4.03
C ILE A 191 -6.59 12.00 4.51
N VAL A 192 -7.89 11.78 4.26
CA VAL A 192 -8.93 12.81 4.49
C VAL A 192 -9.34 12.91 5.96
N SER A 193 -9.39 11.78 6.68
CA SER A 193 -10.06 11.71 7.99
C SER A 193 -9.24 11.08 9.12
N GLU A 194 -8.32 10.13 8.82
CA GLU A 194 -7.51 9.53 9.88
C GLU A 194 -6.38 10.46 10.30
N ARG A 195 -6.16 10.59 11.60
CA ARG A 195 -5.01 11.34 12.13
C ARG A 195 -3.73 10.53 11.99
N PHE A 196 -2.58 11.21 11.94
CA PHE A 196 -1.29 10.57 11.72
C PHE A 196 -0.63 10.23 13.06
N GLY A 197 -0.87 9.02 13.55
CA GLY A 197 -0.28 8.45 14.75
C GLY A 197 0.44 7.13 14.50
N TRP A 198 0.78 6.42 15.58
CA TRP A 198 1.56 5.19 15.52
C TRP A 198 0.97 4.14 14.57
N MET A 199 -0.33 3.98 14.53
CA MET A 199 -1.00 3.02 13.65
C MET A 199 -0.60 3.20 12.17
N LEU A 200 -0.63 4.44 11.66
CA LEU A 200 -0.25 4.72 10.26
C LEU A 200 1.26 4.83 10.07
N VAL A 201 1.97 5.39 11.05
CA VAL A 201 3.44 5.49 11.01
C VAL A 201 4.07 4.10 10.98
N TRP A 202 3.69 3.24 11.91
CA TRP A 202 4.18 1.87 11.98
C TRP A 202 3.72 1.05 10.78
N GLY A 203 2.46 1.24 10.37
CA GLY A 203 1.92 0.63 9.16
C GLY A 203 2.78 0.91 7.92
N ASN A 204 3.16 2.17 7.72
CA ASN A 204 3.92 2.60 6.55
C ASN A 204 5.43 2.32 6.66
N LEU A 205 6.04 2.39 7.84
CA LEU A 205 7.49 2.22 8.00
C LEU A 205 7.89 0.77 8.30
N VAL A 206 7.00 -0.04 8.86
CA VAL A 206 7.32 -1.39 9.31
C VAL A 206 6.43 -2.44 8.65
N LEU A 207 5.11 -2.35 8.83
CA LEU A 207 4.20 -3.40 8.37
C LEU A 207 4.29 -3.60 6.85
N VAL A 208 4.11 -2.55 6.07
CA VAL A 208 4.11 -2.68 4.60
C VAL A 208 5.49 -3.08 4.06
N PRO A 209 6.61 -2.41 4.39
CA PRO A 209 7.89 -2.80 3.81
C PRO A 209 8.34 -4.22 4.17
N PHE A 210 8.14 -4.65 5.42
CA PHE A 210 8.73 -5.89 5.93
C PHE A 210 7.78 -7.09 5.96
N PHE A 211 6.49 -6.86 6.18
CA PHE A 211 5.54 -7.97 6.23
C PHE A 211 4.93 -8.27 4.86
N TYR A 212 4.71 -7.26 4.02
CA TYR A 212 4.12 -7.49 2.70
C TYR A 212 5.10 -8.11 1.69
N CYS A 213 6.40 -8.12 1.99
CA CYS A 213 7.43 -8.81 1.20
C CYS A 213 7.74 -10.24 1.70
N ILE A 214 7.04 -10.76 2.70
CA ILE A 214 7.36 -12.03 3.36
C ILE A 214 7.35 -13.23 2.40
N ALA A 215 6.50 -13.23 1.38
CA ALA A 215 6.49 -14.27 0.35
C ALA A 215 7.80 -14.26 -0.46
N GLY A 216 8.28 -13.08 -0.87
CA GLY A 216 9.56 -12.93 -1.55
C GLY A 216 10.75 -13.38 -0.69
N LEU A 217 10.74 -13.03 0.60
CA LEU A 217 11.77 -13.49 1.53
C LEU A 217 11.80 -15.03 1.64
N THR A 218 10.62 -15.67 1.68
CA THR A 218 10.51 -17.13 1.72
C THR A 218 11.04 -17.77 0.43
N LEU A 219 10.79 -17.15 -0.72
CA LEU A 219 11.23 -17.64 -2.02
C LEU A 219 12.76 -17.61 -2.20
N VAL A 220 13.53 -16.83 -1.44
CA VAL A 220 15.00 -16.80 -1.57
C VAL A 220 15.61 -18.18 -1.47
N HIS A 221 15.11 -19.02 -0.58
CA HIS A 221 15.60 -20.38 -0.35
C HIS A 221 14.67 -21.48 -0.85
N ALA A 222 13.57 -21.14 -1.53
CA ALA A 222 12.67 -22.13 -2.09
C ALA A 222 13.35 -22.88 -3.24
N LYS A 223 13.45 -24.21 -3.11
CA LYS A 223 14.09 -25.08 -4.10
C LYS A 223 13.09 -25.77 -5.04
N GLY A 224 11.81 -25.66 -4.74
CA GLY A 224 10.74 -26.29 -5.53
C GLY A 224 10.51 -25.54 -6.84
N ASP A 225 10.40 -26.30 -7.92
CA ASP A 225 9.96 -25.74 -9.20
C ASP A 225 8.44 -25.50 -9.18
N LEU A 226 8.04 -24.30 -9.55
CA LEU A 226 6.63 -23.98 -9.76
C LEU A 226 6.18 -24.63 -11.08
N PRO A 227 5.22 -25.59 -11.08
CA PRO A 227 4.74 -26.15 -12.34
C PRO A 227 4.19 -25.06 -13.25
N LEU A 228 4.55 -25.13 -14.55
CA LEU A 228 4.15 -24.10 -15.52
C LEU A 228 2.63 -23.88 -15.57
N LEU A 229 1.85 -24.97 -15.50
CA LEU A 229 0.38 -24.88 -15.46
C LEU A 229 -0.09 -24.07 -14.24
N PHE A 230 0.52 -24.29 -13.07
CA PHE A 230 0.17 -23.55 -11.86
C PHE A 230 0.59 -22.08 -11.97
N ALA A 231 1.77 -21.79 -12.55
CA ALA A 231 2.20 -20.41 -12.84
C ALA A 231 1.19 -19.67 -13.75
N ILE A 232 0.66 -20.34 -14.79
CA ILE A 232 -0.38 -19.79 -15.66
C ILE A 232 -1.66 -19.49 -14.86
N ILE A 233 -2.09 -20.42 -14.00
CA ILE A 233 -3.28 -20.23 -13.15
C ILE A 233 -3.08 -19.02 -12.23
N LEU A 234 -1.91 -18.84 -11.62
CA LEU A 234 -1.59 -17.69 -10.80
C LEU A 234 -1.58 -16.39 -11.62
N GLY A 235 -1.06 -16.42 -12.84
CA GLY A 235 -1.11 -15.31 -13.75
C GLY A 235 -2.54 -14.87 -14.07
N VAL A 236 -3.42 -15.83 -14.37
CA VAL A 236 -4.86 -15.57 -14.61
C VAL A 236 -5.53 -15.00 -13.36
N LEU A 237 -5.27 -15.58 -12.18
CA LEU A 237 -5.80 -15.10 -10.91
C LEU A 237 -5.36 -13.66 -10.61
N TYR A 238 -4.07 -13.36 -10.85
CA TYR A 238 -3.52 -12.02 -10.67
C TYR A 238 -4.18 -10.99 -11.59
N VAL A 239 -4.25 -11.29 -12.90
CA VAL A 239 -4.86 -10.41 -13.90
C VAL A 239 -6.34 -10.18 -13.60
N PHE A 240 -7.08 -11.22 -13.23
CA PHE A 240 -8.48 -11.13 -12.83
C PHE A 240 -8.64 -10.24 -11.58
N GLY A 241 -7.86 -10.50 -10.53
CA GLY A 241 -7.89 -9.72 -9.29
C GLY A 241 -7.55 -8.24 -9.56
N PHE A 242 -6.52 -8.01 -10.36
CA PHE A 242 -6.09 -6.66 -10.72
C PHE A 242 -7.13 -5.89 -11.54
N TRP A 243 -7.76 -6.55 -12.51
CA TRP A 243 -8.87 -6.00 -13.30
C TRP A 243 -10.06 -5.62 -12.42
N LEU A 244 -10.44 -6.49 -11.48
CA LEU A 244 -11.53 -6.25 -10.55
C LEU A 244 -11.20 -5.09 -9.60
N PHE A 245 -9.99 -5.09 -9.01
CA PHE A 245 -9.51 -4.04 -8.12
C PHE A 245 -9.47 -2.67 -8.80
N ARG A 246 -8.81 -2.59 -9.96
CA ARG A 246 -8.66 -1.33 -10.70
C ARG A 246 -9.96 -0.89 -11.34
N GLY A 247 -10.66 -1.82 -11.97
CA GLY A 247 -11.91 -1.52 -12.66
C GLY A 247 -12.98 -0.95 -11.73
N ALA A 248 -13.16 -1.55 -10.54
CA ALA A 248 -14.12 -1.04 -9.56
C ALA A 248 -13.73 0.36 -9.03
N ASN A 249 -12.44 0.57 -8.70
CA ASN A 249 -11.96 1.87 -8.24
C ASN A 249 -12.07 2.95 -9.32
N GLU A 250 -11.75 2.63 -10.57
CA GLU A 250 -11.83 3.55 -11.69
C GLU A 250 -13.28 3.94 -12.02
N GLN A 251 -14.22 2.99 -12.02
CA GLN A 251 -15.65 3.28 -12.22
C GLN A 251 -16.16 4.28 -11.17
N LYS A 252 -15.85 4.05 -9.89
CA LYS A 252 -16.22 4.97 -8.79
C LYS A 252 -15.56 6.34 -8.94
N HIS A 253 -14.31 6.38 -9.37
CA HIS A 253 -13.58 7.62 -9.56
C HIS A 253 -14.19 8.46 -10.68
N ARG A 254 -14.43 7.86 -11.86
CA ARG A 254 -15.06 8.53 -13.02
C ARG A 254 -16.44 9.05 -12.69
N PHE A 255 -17.28 8.23 -12.05
CA PHE A 255 -18.61 8.63 -11.63
C PHE A 255 -18.60 9.84 -10.68
N LYS A 256 -17.63 9.91 -9.76
CA LYS A 256 -17.49 11.07 -8.87
C LYS A 256 -17.03 12.35 -9.57
N GLN A 257 -16.38 12.25 -10.72
CA GLN A 257 -15.95 13.39 -11.53
C GLN A 257 -17.02 13.84 -12.52
N ASP A 258 -17.77 12.89 -13.10
CA ASP A 258 -18.80 13.13 -14.08
C ASP A 258 -19.94 12.11 -13.90
N GLU A 259 -21.09 12.58 -13.45
CA GLU A 259 -22.28 11.77 -13.24
C GLU A 259 -22.85 11.18 -14.56
N ASN A 260 -22.53 11.79 -15.71
CA ASN A 260 -22.92 11.31 -17.04
C ASN A 260 -21.95 10.28 -17.63
N THR A 261 -20.97 9.83 -16.84
CA THR A 261 -19.97 8.84 -17.28
C THR A 261 -20.64 7.55 -17.77
N LYS A 262 -20.00 6.88 -18.74
CA LYS A 262 -20.44 5.56 -19.22
C LYS A 262 -19.72 4.45 -18.46
N ILE A 263 -20.48 3.50 -17.95
CA ILE A 263 -20.01 2.27 -17.31
C ILE A 263 -20.27 1.11 -18.27
N TRP A 264 -19.20 0.44 -18.71
CA TRP A 264 -19.27 -0.63 -19.73
C TRP A 264 -20.06 -0.22 -21.00
N GLY A 265 -19.85 1.02 -21.48
CA GLY A 265 -20.47 1.56 -22.70
C GLY A 265 -21.90 2.05 -22.54
N ARG A 266 -22.53 1.89 -21.37
CA ARG A 266 -23.90 2.36 -21.05
C ARG A 266 -23.85 3.55 -20.08
N PRO A 267 -24.84 4.44 -20.10
CA PRO A 267 -24.96 5.47 -19.07
C PRO A 267 -24.92 4.87 -17.65
N ALA A 268 -24.28 5.55 -16.70
CA ALA A 268 -24.21 5.09 -15.32
C ALA A 268 -25.62 5.05 -14.70
N GLU A 269 -26.03 3.89 -14.19
CA GLU A 269 -27.23 3.79 -13.36
C GLU A 269 -26.90 4.20 -11.93
N THR A 270 -27.79 5.01 -11.35
CA THR A 270 -27.58 5.57 -10.02
C THR A 270 -28.85 5.50 -9.17
N LEU A 271 -28.69 5.52 -7.86
CA LEU A 271 -29.77 5.81 -6.93
C LEU A 271 -29.69 7.29 -6.55
N ASP A 272 -30.75 8.03 -6.92
CA ASP A 272 -30.95 9.45 -6.64
C ASP A 272 -29.72 10.33 -7.08
N GLY A 273 -29.02 9.96 -8.17
CA GLY A 273 -27.82 10.64 -8.67
C GLY A 273 -26.58 10.55 -7.75
N ARG A 274 -26.67 9.85 -6.62
CA ARG A 274 -25.65 9.88 -5.55
C ARG A 274 -24.86 8.60 -5.36
N LEU A 275 -25.47 7.45 -5.62
CA LEU A 275 -24.86 6.14 -5.46
C LEU A 275 -24.86 5.38 -6.78
N LEU A 276 -23.69 4.97 -7.24
CA LEU A 276 -23.50 4.17 -8.45
C LEU A 276 -24.00 2.74 -8.22
N VAL A 277 -24.92 2.25 -9.08
CA VAL A 277 -25.49 0.89 -9.01
C VAL A 277 -25.32 0.11 -10.31
N SER A 278 -24.40 0.53 -11.17
CA SER A 278 -24.05 -0.18 -12.40
C SER A 278 -22.58 -0.63 -12.38
N GLY A 279 -22.24 -1.51 -13.31
CA GLY A 279 -20.92 -2.10 -13.37
C GLY A 279 -20.60 -2.93 -12.13
N PHE A 280 -19.37 -2.83 -11.64
CA PHE A 280 -18.94 -3.54 -10.42
C PHE A 280 -19.77 -3.17 -9.20
N TRP A 281 -20.17 -1.90 -9.09
CA TRP A 281 -20.92 -1.37 -7.94
C TRP A 281 -22.40 -1.77 -7.91
N GLY A 282 -22.92 -2.34 -9.00
CA GLY A 282 -24.23 -2.98 -9.06
C GLY A 282 -24.18 -4.47 -8.67
N ILE A 283 -23.00 -5.09 -8.71
CA ILE A 283 -22.80 -6.49 -8.33
C ILE A 283 -22.50 -6.60 -6.83
N GLY A 284 -21.57 -5.79 -6.34
CA GLY A 284 -21.19 -5.81 -4.93
C GLY A 284 -20.59 -4.48 -4.46
N ARG A 285 -20.72 -4.22 -3.15
CA ARG A 285 -20.36 -2.94 -2.53
C ARG A 285 -18.85 -2.72 -2.37
N HIS A 286 -18.07 -3.81 -2.32
CA HIS A 286 -16.62 -3.79 -2.06
C HIS A 286 -15.86 -4.79 -2.95
N LEU A 287 -16.23 -4.93 -4.22
CA LEU A 287 -15.54 -5.84 -5.16
C LEU A 287 -14.07 -5.44 -5.41
N ASN A 288 -13.73 -4.18 -5.23
CA ASN A 288 -12.33 -3.75 -5.23
C ASN A 288 -11.50 -4.47 -4.16
N TYR A 289 -12.07 -4.75 -2.97
CA TYR A 289 -11.39 -5.51 -1.92
C TYR A 289 -11.24 -6.99 -2.30
N THR A 290 -12.25 -7.57 -2.94
CA THR A 290 -12.15 -8.93 -3.50
C THR A 290 -11.02 -9.03 -4.52
N GLY A 291 -10.92 -8.04 -5.42
CA GLY A 291 -9.83 -7.95 -6.38
C GLY A 291 -8.46 -7.88 -5.69
N GLU A 292 -8.35 -7.08 -4.64
CA GLU A 292 -7.11 -6.96 -3.85
C GLU A 292 -6.75 -8.28 -3.15
N ILE A 293 -7.72 -9.00 -2.57
CA ILE A 293 -7.51 -10.33 -2.00
C ILE A 293 -7.00 -11.31 -3.06
N CYS A 294 -7.56 -11.32 -4.27
CA CYS A 294 -7.09 -12.18 -5.36
C CYS A 294 -5.64 -11.86 -5.76
N VAL A 295 -5.26 -10.58 -5.81
CA VAL A 295 -3.88 -10.15 -6.11
C VAL A 295 -2.91 -10.67 -5.05
N TYR A 296 -3.23 -10.51 -3.77
CA TYR A 296 -2.36 -10.99 -2.68
C TYR A 296 -2.37 -12.51 -2.54
N LEU A 297 -3.50 -13.17 -2.87
CA LEU A 297 -3.55 -14.62 -2.97
C LEU A 297 -2.58 -15.12 -4.06
N ALA A 298 -2.53 -14.45 -5.20
CA ALA A 298 -1.57 -14.79 -6.25
C ALA A 298 -0.12 -14.60 -5.77
N PHE A 299 0.19 -13.54 -5.00
CA PHE A 299 1.54 -13.35 -4.41
C PHE A 299 1.93 -14.51 -3.51
N VAL A 300 1.04 -14.87 -2.58
CA VAL A 300 1.34 -15.89 -1.56
C VAL A 300 1.44 -17.28 -2.18
N LEU A 301 0.58 -17.60 -3.15
CA LEU A 301 0.58 -18.90 -3.82
C LEU A 301 1.83 -19.16 -4.68
N THR A 302 2.64 -18.13 -5.00
CA THR A 302 3.95 -18.37 -5.65
C THR A 302 4.89 -19.21 -4.77
N VAL A 303 4.74 -19.15 -3.44
CA VAL A 303 5.52 -19.93 -2.49
C VAL A 303 5.06 -21.39 -2.44
N GLY A 304 3.88 -21.72 -3.00
CA GLY A 304 3.27 -23.02 -2.83
C GLY A 304 2.83 -23.27 -1.38
N PHE A 305 2.83 -24.52 -0.97
CA PHE A 305 2.35 -24.96 0.36
C PHE A 305 3.47 -25.41 1.31
N GLU A 306 4.74 -25.19 0.97
CA GLU A 306 5.88 -25.59 1.78
C GLU A 306 6.02 -24.75 3.06
N SER A 307 5.53 -23.52 3.05
CA SER A 307 5.55 -22.62 4.21
C SER A 307 4.20 -21.97 4.41
N TRP A 308 3.70 -21.99 5.64
CA TRP A 308 2.47 -21.29 6.02
C TRP A 308 2.68 -19.80 6.35
N ILE A 309 3.93 -19.39 6.59
CA ILE A 309 4.26 -18.01 7.04
C ILE A 309 3.74 -16.95 6.08
N PRO A 310 3.92 -17.03 4.75
CA PRO A 310 3.39 -16.05 3.82
C PRO A 310 1.86 -15.90 3.84
N TYR A 311 1.15 -16.98 4.20
CA TYR A 311 -0.32 -16.95 4.29
C TYR A 311 -0.84 -16.11 5.44
N LEU A 312 -0.01 -15.81 6.45
CA LEU A 312 -0.35 -14.82 7.49
C LEU A 312 -0.64 -13.44 6.91
N LEU A 313 0.05 -13.06 5.83
CA LEU A 313 -0.22 -11.82 5.12
C LEU A 313 -1.64 -11.81 4.54
N LEU A 314 -2.05 -12.91 3.92
CA LEU A 314 -3.39 -13.02 3.36
C LEU A 314 -4.48 -12.99 4.44
N VAL A 315 -4.28 -13.71 5.55
CA VAL A 315 -5.20 -13.69 6.71
C VAL A 315 -5.31 -12.28 7.28
N TRP A 316 -4.18 -11.61 7.46
CA TRP A 316 -4.13 -10.21 7.90
C TRP A 316 -4.91 -9.29 6.95
N LEU A 317 -4.65 -9.40 5.64
CA LEU A 317 -5.30 -8.56 4.64
C LEU A 317 -6.82 -8.77 4.60
N VAL A 318 -7.27 -10.03 4.60
CA VAL A 318 -8.70 -10.36 4.65
C VAL A 318 -9.35 -9.76 5.88
N GLY A 319 -8.73 -9.92 7.06
CA GLY A 319 -9.22 -9.33 8.31
C GLY A 319 -9.28 -7.80 8.26
N LEU A 320 -8.24 -7.17 7.72
CA LEU A 320 -8.17 -5.71 7.55
C LEU A 320 -9.27 -5.20 6.62
N LEU A 321 -9.45 -5.82 5.45
CA LEU A 321 -10.44 -5.41 4.45
C LEU A 321 -11.87 -5.67 4.93
N TRP A 322 -12.10 -6.77 5.64
CA TRP A 322 -13.38 -7.06 6.30
C TRP A 322 -13.73 -5.98 7.33
N HIS A 323 -12.82 -5.67 8.23
CA HIS A 323 -13.02 -4.59 9.21
C HIS A 323 -13.26 -3.23 8.52
N ARG A 324 -12.53 -2.96 7.42
CA ARG A 324 -12.66 -1.73 6.65
C ARG A 324 -14.02 -1.64 5.95
N SER A 325 -14.52 -2.73 5.33
CA SER A 325 -15.84 -2.77 4.70
C SER A 325 -16.96 -2.52 5.72
N TRP A 326 -16.88 -3.15 6.89
CA TRP A 326 -17.84 -2.95 7.96
C TRP A 326 -17.87 -1.50 8.49
N ARG A 327 -16.72 -0.85 8.65
CA ARG A 327 -16.64 0.58 9.01
C ARG A 327 -17.25 1.47 7.93
N ASP A 328 -16.93 1.20 6.66
CA ASP A 328 -17.43 1.99 5.52
C ASP A 328 -18.96 1.86 5.38
N GLU A 329 -19.51 0.65 5.53
CA GLU A 329 -20.97 0.42 5.52
C GLU A 329 -21.68 1.19 6.64
N ARG A 330 -21.17 1.16 7.87
CA ARG A 330 -21.73 1.95 8.98
C ARG A 330 -21.72 3.45 8.70
N ARG A 331 -20.63 3.95 8.12
CA ARG A 331 -20.52 5.35 7.73
C ARG A 331 -21.50 5.71 6.62
N CYS A 332 -21.60 4.87 5.61
CA CYS A 332 -22.51 5.08 4.49
C CYS A 332 -23.97 5.06 4.96
N ARG A 333 -24.35 4.14 5.83
CA ARG A 333 -25.69 4.11 6.44
C ARG A 333 -25.98 5.40 7.21
N LYS A 334 -25.02 5.90 8.01
CA LYS A 334 -25.19 7.19 8.72
C LYS A 334 -25.32 8.38 7.76
N LYS A 335 -24.61 8.35 6.63
CA LYS A 335 -24.58 9.46 5.66
C LYS A 335 -25.80 9.48 4.74
N TYR A 336 -26.27 8.32 4.29
CA TYR A 336 -27.27 8.19 3.23
C TYR A 336 -28.65 7.71 3.73
N GLY A 337 -28.75 7.17 4.97
CA GLY A 337 -30.01 6.69 5.53
C GLY A 337 -30.71 5.63 4.67
N GLU A 338 -32.00 5.81 4.40
CA GLU A 338 -32.83 4.89 3.59
C GLU A 338 -32.30 4.67 2.17
N LEU A 339 -31.58 5.66 1.60
CA LEU A 339 -30.94 5.49 0.29
C LEU A 339 -29.88 4.40 0.32
N TRP A 340 -29.15 4.27 1.45
CA TRP A 340 -28.19 3.19 1.64
C TRP A 340 -28.86 1.82 1.73
N ASP A 341 -30.01 1.71 2.39
CA ASP A 341 -30.74 0.46 2.49
C ASP A 341 -31.26 0.00 1.11
N ARG A 342 -31.79 0.92 0.29
CA ARG A 342 -32.14 0.65 -1.12
C ARG A 342 -30.92 0.23 -1.95
N TYR A 343 -29.75 0.80 -1.67
CA TYR A 343 -28.50 0.40 -2.34
C TYR A 343 -28.09 -1.02 -1.96
N VAL A 344 -28.20 -1.38 -0.68
CA VAL A 344 -27.89 -2.74 -0.19
C VAL A 344 -28.82 -3.78 -0.81
N GLU A 345 -30.10 -3.46 -1.02
CA GLU A 345 -31.05 -4.33 -1.73
C GLU A 345 -30.66 -4.56 -3.19
N ARG A 346 -30.12 -3.54 -3.87
CA ARG A 346 -29.70 -3.61 -5.27
C ARG A 346 -28.34 -4.31 -5.41
N ALA A 347 -27.34 -3.92 -4.63
CA ALA A 347 -25.98 -4.51 -4.57
C ALA A 347 -25.86 -5.41 -3.34
N ARG A 348 -26.49 -6.58 -3.40
CA ARG A 348 -26.70 -7.47 -2.23
C ARG A 348 -25.41 -7.94 -1.60
N PHE A 349 -24.36 -8.20 -2.40
CA PHE A 349 -23.10 -8.73 -1.91
C PHE A 349 -22.20 -7.61 -1.36
N SER A 350 -21.56 -7.87 -0.23
CA SER A 350 -20.56 -6.95 0.31
C SER A 350 -19.23 -7.10 -0.45
N MET A 351 -18.49 -8.13 -0.17
CA MET A 351 -17.18 -8.38 -0.78
C MET A 351 -17.23 -9.55 -1.78
N ILE A 352 -17.65 -10.72 -1.35
CA ILE A 352 -17.60 -11.95 -2.15
C ILE A 352 -19.01 -12.27 -2.64
N PRO A 353 -19.27 -12.21 -3.96
CA PRO A 353 -20.57 -12.57 -4.51
C PRO A 353 -20.99 -13.98 -4.05
N PHE A 354 -22.25 -14.13 -3.68
CA PHE A 354 -22.89 -15.35 -3.19
C PHE A 354 -22.42 -15.88 -1.83
N VAL A 355 -21.43 -15.22 -1.17
CA VAL A 355 -20.95 -15.64 0.16
C VAL A 355 -21.26 -14.58 1.21
N HIS A 356 -21.01 -13.31 0.90
CA HIS A 356 -21.18 -12.19 1.84
C HIS A 356 -21.50 -10.88 1.11
#